data_869a2161f86e736a2d29112b9077ddf7
#
_entry.id   869a2161f86e736a2d29112b9077ddf7
#
_cell.length_a   1.000
_cell.length_b   1.000
_cell.length_c   1.000
_cell.angle_alpha   90.00
_cell.angle_beta   90.00
_cell.angle_gamma   90.00
#
_symmetry.space_group_name_H-M   'P 1'
#
loop_
_entity.id
_entity.type
_entity.pdbx_description
1 polymer ?
#
loop_
_entity_poly.entity_id
_entity_poly.type
_entity_poly.pdbx_seq_one_letter_code
_entity_poly.pdbx_strand_id
1 'polypeptide(L)'
;VHFDELIGHLGQHTVDGLSKGAIYALIALGYTLVYGVLRLINFAHSEVFMVGTFAVLILWTQLGVQNNPPVGQAILFLVLGLVVAAAASGGTALALERIAYRPLRRKNAPPLIFLITAIGLSLVFVELFGQVLPKLLGGVLPEAFGRPRQIVGMPTIIQQETLFTIGNTAITNIQLIVFVAAVAMMALLDWFINRTRYGRGVRAVAQNPETAALMGVNQERVIMLIFVLGGIMAGAAALLWSMRFGFTQNSIGFVLGLKAFTAAVLGGIGNLRGALLGGLFLGIVEVYGATLFASNWEDVIAFVVLIVVLMFRPTGLLGESLGRARA
;
A
#
# COMPACT_ATOMS: atom_id res chain seq x y z
N VAL A 1 31.47 0.38 2.69
CA VAL A 1 30.57 -0.70 3.10
C VAL A 1 30.66 -0.81 4.61
N HIS A 2 29.55 -0.61 5.33
CA HIS A 2 29.49 -0.47 6.80
C HIS A 2 29.05 -1.78 7.45
N PHE A 3 29.84 -2.85 7.32
CA PHE A 3 29.49 -4.17 7.88
C PHE A 3 29.46 -4.16 9.42
N ASP A 4 30.37 -3.45 10.06
CA ASP A 4 30.44 -3.40 11.53
C ASP A 4 29.20 -2.70 12.13
N GLU A 5 28.69 -1.67 11.46
CA GLU A 5 27.49 -0.95 11.84
C GLU A 5 26.23 -1.84 11.67
N LEU A 6 26.15 -2.58 10.57
CA LEU A 6 25.06 -3.53 10.34
C LEU A 6 25.05 -4.63 11.42
N ILE A 7 26.20 -5.25 11.70
CA ILE A 7 26.29 -6.34 12.67
C ILE A 7 26.03 -5.83 14.09
N GLY A 8 26.54 -4.64 14.43
CA GLY A 8 26.34 -4.03 15.76
C GLY A 8 24.88 -3.70 16.07
N HIS A 9 24.06 -3.43 15.05
CA HIS A 9 22.66 -2.99 15.18
C HIS A 9 21.68 -3.88 14.40
N LEU A 10 22.03 -5.14 14.14
CA LEU A 10 21.19 -6.09 13.38
C LEU A 10 19.73 -6.14 13.85
N GLY A 11 19.52 -6.19 15.17
CA GLY A 11 18.17 -6.22 15.74
C GLY A 11 17.37 -4.96 15.40
N GLN A 12 17.99 -3.78 15.55
CA GLN A 12 17.34 -2.51 15.27
C GLN A 12 16.98 -2.38 13.79
N HIS A 13 17.90 -2.70 12.89
CA HIS A 13 17.65 -2.67 11.43
C HIS A 13 16.57 -3.67 11.01
N THR A 14 16.50 -4.84 11.69
CA THR A 14 15.42 -5.82 11.43
C THR A 14 14.06 -5.24 11.81
N VAL A 15 13.93 -4.65 12.99
CA VAL A 15 12.66 -4.06 13.47
C VAL A 15 12.24 -2.89 12.59
N ASP A 16 13.19 -2.03 12.20
CA ASP A 16 12.94 -0.93 11.27
C ASP A 16 12.50 -1.43 9.90
N GLY A 17 13.17 -2.45 9.38
CA GLY A 17 12.83 -3.10 8.13
C GLY A 17 11.45 -3.76 8.15
N LEU A 18 11.12 -4.49 9.22
CA LEU A 18 9.79 -5.09 9.40
C LEU A 18 8.68 -4.05 9.45
N SER A 19 8.89 -2.95 10.18
CA SER A 19 7.91 -1.87 10.27
C SER A 19 7.72 -1.15 8.92
N LYS A 20 8.80 -0.87 8.17
CA LYS A 20 8.74 -0.29 6.83
C LYS A 20 8.08 -1.24 5.84
N GLY A 21 8.51 -2.50 5.87
CA GLY A 21 7.97 -3.57 5.03
C GLY A 21 6.49 -3.87 5.29
N ALA A 22 6.01 -3.66 6.51
CA ALA A 22 4.60 -3.81 6.86
C ALA A 22 3.70 -2.82 6.10
N ILE A 23 4.16 -1.59 5.89
CA ILE A 23 3.45 -0.59 5.09
C ILE A 23 3.46 -1.01 3.60
N TYR A 24 4.60 -1.46 3.08
CA TYR A 24 4.68 -1.99 1.70
C TYR A 24 3.75 -3.17 1.51
N ALA A 25 3.67 -4.07 2.49
CA ALA A 25 2.79 -5.23 2.46
C ALA A 25 1.31 -4.84 2.33
N LEU A 26 0.84 -3.82 3.06
CA LEU A 26 -0.54 -3.35 2.96
C LEU A 26 -0.89 -2.81 1.57
N ILE A 27 0.01 -2.04 0.96
CA ILE A 27 -0.19 -1.56 -0.41
C ILE A 27 -0.12 -2.74 -1.39
N ALA A 28 0.82 -3.68 -1.19
CA ALA A 28 0.98 -4.89 -2.00
C ALA A 28 -0.24 -5.82 -1.94
N LEU A 29 -0.97 -5.87 -0.80
CA LEU A 29 -2.23 -6.59 -0.69
C LEU A 29 -3.28 -6.05 -1.67
N GLY A 30 -3.35 -4.73 -1.85
CA GLY A 30 -4.25 -4.12 -2.84
C GLY A 30 -3.90 -4.50 -4.27
N TYR A 31 -2.61 -4.47 -4.64
CA TYR A 31 -2.14 -4.96 -5.95
C TYR A 31 -2.51 -6.43 -6.16
N THR A 32 -2.23 -7.26 -5.15
CA THR A 32 -2.47 -8.70 -5.19
C THR A 32 -3.95 -9.04 -5.34
N LEU A 33 -4.85 -8.30 -4.68
CA LEU A 33 -6.30 -8.50 -4.84
C LEU A 33 -6.76 -8.24 -6.27
N VAL A 34 -6.37 -7.10 -6.84
CA VAL A 34 -6.80 -6.71 -8.19
C VAL A 34 -6.21 -7.68 -9.22
N TYR A 35 -4.92 -7.98 -9.11
CA TYR A 35 -4.26 -8.91 -10.03
C TYR A 35 -4.80 -10.33 -9.92
N GLY A 36 -5.08 -10.81 -8.71
CA GLY A 36 -5.59 -12.17 -8.48
C GLY A 36 -6.92 -12.45 -9.21
N VAL A 37 -7.73 -11.41 -9.44
CA VAL A 37 -9.03 -11.55 -10.12
C VAL A 37 -8.97 -11.13 -11.58
N LEU A 38 -8.34 -10.00 -11.88
CA LEU A 38 -8.34 -9.43 -13.23
C LEU A 38 -7.15 -9.85 -14.09
N ARG A 39 -6.08 -10.38 -13.48
CA ARG A 39 -4.79 -10.68 -14.14
C ARG A 39 -4.21 -9.42 -14.83
N LEU A 40 -4.53 -8.25 -14.34
CA LEU A 40 -4.08 -6.95 -14.83
C LEU A 40 -3.37 -6.19 -13.72
N ILE A 41 -2.26 -5.53 -14.06
CA ILE A 41 -1.50 -4.70 -13.12
C ILE A 41 -2.12 -3.30 -13.11
N ASN A 42 -2.51 -2.82 -11.93
CA ASN A 42 -3.06 -1.48 -11.75
C ASN A 42 -2.02 -0.53 -11.15
N PHE A 43 -1.19 0.11 -11.96
CA PHE A 43 -0.20 1.07 -11.47
C PHE A 43 -0.83 2.33 -10.83
N ALA A 44 -2.08 2.66 -11.14
CA ALA A 44 -2.78 3.75 -10.46
C ALA A 44 -3.14 3.44 -9.00
N HIS A 45 -2.96 2.18 -8.54
CA HIS A 45 -3.21 1.81 -7.15
C HIS A 45 -2.27 2.52 -6.15
N SER A 46 -1.08 2.85 -6.57
CA SER A 46 -0.14 3.64 -5.78
C SER A 46 -0.66 5.04 -5.45
N GLU A 47 -1.37 5.65 -6.40
CA GLU A 47 -1.94 6.98 -6.19
C GLU A 47 -3.18 6.92 -5.28
N VAL A 48 -3.84 5.77 -5.19
CA VAL A 48 -4.91 5.54 -4.21
C VAL A 48 -4.36 5.64 -2.78
N PHE A 49 -3.14 5.13 -2.54
CA PHE A 49 -2.43 5.34 -1.27
C PHE A 49 -2.11 6.82 -1.05
N MET A 50 -1.56 7.52 -2.04
CA MET A 50 -1.27 8.96 -1.96
C MET A 50 -2.53 9.75 -1.58
N VAL A 51 -3.66 9.51 -2.23
CA VAL A 51 -4.94 10.15 -1.88
C VAL A 51 -5.30 9.93 -0.41
N GLY A 52 -5.05 8.73 0.11
CA GLY A 52 -5.23 8.43 1.54
C GLY A 52 -4.37 9.31 2.45
N THR A 53 -3.09 9.53 2.12
CA THR A 53 -2.20 10.39 2.92
C THR A 53 -2.66 11.84 2.92
N PHE A 54 -3.09 12.36 1.78
CA PHE A 54 -3.66 13.71 1.69
C PHE A 54 -4.99 13.82 2.43
N ALA A 55 -5.82 12.80 2.40
CA ALA A 55 -7.08 12.78 3.15
C ALA A 55 -6.84 12.87 4.67
N VAL A 56 -5.82 12.14 5.17
CA VAL A 56 -5.38 12.23 6.58
C VAL A 56 -4.86 13.64 6.89
N LEU A 57 -3.99 14.19 6.04
CA LEU A 57 -3.45 15.54 6.20
C LEU A 57 -4.57 16.59 6.31
N ILE A 58 -5.52 16.57 5.37
CA ILE A 58 -6.65 17.50 5.33
C ILE A 58 -7.47 17.38 6.62
N LEU A 59 -7.82 16.14 7.02
CA LEU A 59 -8.59 15.89 8.22
C LEU A 59 -7.90 16.46 9.47
N TRP A 60 -6.62 16.12 9.68
CA TRP A 60 -5.90 16.55 10.88
C TRP A 60 -5.67 18.06 10.92
N THR A 61 -5.46 18.68 9.76
CA THR A 61 -5.34 20.14 9.68
C THR A 61 -6.66 20.84 9.96
N GLN A 62 -7.77 20.38 9.38
CA GLN A 62 -9.10 20.97 9.61
C GLN A 62 -9.57 20.81 11.06
N LEU A 63 -9.19 19.72 11.72
CA LEU A 63 -9.46 19.52 13.15
C LEU A 63 -8.52 20.29 14.06
N GLY A 64 -7.53 21.02 13.51
CA GLY A 64 -6.55 21.76 14.29
C GLY A 64 -5.70 20.88 15.21
N VAL A 65 -5.37 19.65 14.73
CA VAL A 65 -4.62 18.66 15.51
C VAL A 65 -3.24 19.22 15.85
N GLN A 66 -2.97 19.36 17.14
CA GLN A 66 -1.65 19.76 17.66
C GLN A 66 -0.75 18.54 17.85
N ASN A 67 0.56 18.77 17.92
CA ASN A 67 1.52 17.72 18.22
C ASN A 67 1.28 17.18 19.64
N ASN A 68 1.33 15.87 19.78
CA ASN A 68 1.19 15.14 21.05
C ASN A 68 -0.13 15.46 21.82
N PRO A 69 -1.31 15.24 21.19
CA PRO A 69 -2.57 15.41 21.87
C PRO A 69 -2.73 14.40 23.02
N PRO A 70 -3.61 14.64 23.99
CA PRO A 70 -3.95 13.68 25.02
C PRO A 70 -4.38 12.33 24.43
N VAL A 71 -4.07 11.20 25.11
CA VAL A 71 -4.27 9.84 24.61
C VAL A 71 -5.68 9.60 24.04
N GLY A 72 -6.72 10.08 24.73
CA GLY A 72 -8.10 9.94 24.26
C GLY A 72 -8.36 10.64 22.93
N GLN A 73 -7.80 11.85 22.74
CA GLN A 73 -7.89 12.57 21.46
C GLN A 73 -7.03 11.93 20.39
N ALA A 74 -5.84 11.42 20.73
CA ALA A 74 -4.97 10.70 19.81
C ALA A 74 -5.70 9.48 19.22
N ILE A 75 -6.35 8.67 20.05
CA ILE A 75 -7.14 7.50 19.59
C ILE A 75 -8.27 7.96 18.66
N LEU A 76 -9.00 9.01 19.03
CA LEU A 76 -10.08 9.55 18.20
C LEU A 76 -9.55 9.99 16.83
N PHE A 77 -8.45 10.77 16.79
CA PHE A 77 -7.85 11.24 15.54
C PHE A 77 -7.30 10.09 14.67
N LEU A 78 -6.79 9.03 15.28
CA LEU A 78 -6.36 7.83 14.54
C LEU A 78 -7.53 7.06 13.95
N VAL A 79 -8.61 6.87 14.72
CA VAL A 79 -9.81 6.20 14.22
C VAL A 79 -10.47 7.01 13.10
N LEU A 80 -10.64 8.32 13.29
CA LEU A 80 -11.15 9.20 12.23
C LEU A 80 -10.23 9.22 11.02
N GLY A 81 -8.91 9.30 11.23
CA GLY A 81 -7.91 9.22 10.17
C GLY A 81 -8.02 7.92 9.37
N LEU A 82 -8.18 6.77 10.04
CA LEU A 82 -8.38 5.48 9.38
C LEU A 82 -9.65 5.45 8.54
N VAL A 83 -10.77 5.91 9.10
CA VAL A 83 -12.06 5.92 8.39
C VAL A 83 -11.99 6.83 7.17
N VAL A 84 -11.45 8.04 7.32
CA VAL A 84 -11.36 9.02 6.23
C VAL A 84 -10.36 8.56 5.17
N ALA A 85 -9.19 8.04 5.55
CA ALA A 85 -8.22 7.47 4.61
C ALA A 85 -8.80 6.28 3.85
N ALA A 86 -9.44 5.35 4.54
CA ALA A 86 -10.07 4.17 3.92
C ALA A 86 -11.22 4.59 2.99
N ALA A 87 -12.04 5.57 3.37
CA ALA A 87 -13.13 6.08 2.54
C ALA A 87 -12.62 6.83 1.30
N ALA A 88 -11.62 7.69 1.45
CA ALA A 88 -11.02 8.44 0.34
C ALA A 88 -10.31 7.50 -0.64
N SER A 89 -9.45 6.61 -0.13
CA SER A 89 -8.74 5.62 -0.94
C SER A 89 -9.69 4.60 -1.57
N GLY A 90 -10.64 4.05 -0.81
CA GLY A 90 -11.65 3.13 -1.32
C GLY A 90 -12.56 3.76 -2.37
N GLY A 91 -12.98 5.01 -2.13
CA GLY A 91 -13.76 5.81 -3.09
C GLY A 91 -12.99 6.10 -4.39
N THR A 92 -11.72 6.45 -4.27
CA THR A 92 -10.83 6.67 -5.43
C THR A 92 -10.63 5.38 -6.22
N ALA A 93 -10.38 4.25 -5.55
CA ALA A 93 -10.26 2.95 -6.19
C ALA A 93 -11.55 2.54 -6.92
N LEU A 94 -12.72 2.80 -6.32
CA LEU A 94 -14.03 2.60 -6.95
C LEU A 94 -14.22 3.51 -8.16
N ALA A 95 -13.82 4.78 -8.09
CA ALA A 95 -13.88 5.72 -9.20
C ALA A 95 -12.99 5.25 -10.36
N LEU A 96 -11.76 4.81 -10.08
CA LEU A 96 -10.85 4.22 -11.07
C LEU A 96 -11.47 3.01 -11.77
N GLU A 97 -12.11 2.10 -11.01
CA GLU A 97 -12.82 0.95 -11.60
C GLU A 97 -13.93 1.43 -12.55
N ARG A 98 -14.79 2.34 -12.08
CA ARG A 98 -15.98 2.76 -12.85
C ARG A 98 -15.64 3.60 -14.07
N ILE A 99 -14.70 4.53 -13.94
CA ILE A 99 -14.40 5.52 -14.98
C ILE A 99 -13.41 4.99 -16.00
N ALA A 100 -12.40 4.22 -15.56
CA ALA A 100 -11.33 3.76 -16.42
C ALA A 100 -11.42 2.27 -16.75
N TYR A 101 -11.42 1.39 -15.73
CA TYR A 101 -11.28 -0.05 -15.96
C TYR A 101 -12.53 -0.71 -16.51
N ARG A 102 -13.72 -0.34 -16.03
CA ARG A 102 -14.99 -0.91 -16.48
C ARG A 102 -15.27 -0.64 -17.97
N PRO A 103 -15.11 0.59 -18.49
CA PRO A 103 -15.31 0.85 -19.92
C PRO A 103 -14.36 0.07 -20.82
N LEU A 104 -13.08 -0.03 -20.40
CA LEU A 104 -12.08 -0.79 -21.16
C LEU A 104 -12.40 -2.28 -21.17
N ARG A 105 -12.81 -2.84 -20.03
CA ARG A 105 -13.21 -4.24 -19.90
C ARG A 105 -14.43 -4.57 -20.75
N ARG A 106 -15.44 -3.68 -20.76
CA ARG A 106 -16.64 -3.85 -21.61
C ARG A 106 -16.33 -3.80 -23.10
N LYS A 107 -15.26 -3.12 -23.51
CA LYS A 107 -14.77 -3.06 -24.89
C LYS A 107 -13.78 -4.19 -25.22
N ASN A 108 -13.56 -5.13 -24.32
CA ASN A 108 -12.56 -6.19 -24.45
C ASN A 108 -11.18 -5.66 -24.84
N ALA A 109 -10.77 -4.52 -24.28
CA ALA A 109 -9.49 -3.90 -24.57
C ALA A 109 -8.32 -4.85 -24.19
N PRO A 110 -7.24 -4.89 -24.99
CA PRO A 110 -6.08 -5.70 -24.68
C PRO A 110 -5.36 -5.19 -23.40
N PRO A 111 -4.63 -6.08 -22.68
CA PRO A 111 -3.97 -5.74 -21.41
C PRO A 111 -3.06 -4.51 -21.45
N LEU A 112 -2.43 -4.24 -22.59
CA LEU A 112 -1.57 -3.07 -22.80
C LEU A 112 -2.34 -1.74 -22.63
N ILE A 113 -3.58 -1.68 -23.08
CA ILE A 113 -4.41 -0.46 -22.94
C ILE A 113 -4.71 -0.18 -21.46
N PHE A 114 -4.97 -1.21 -20.66
CA PHE A 114 -5.14 -1.05 -19.21
C PHE A 114 -3.87 -0.51 -18.54
N LEU A 115 -2.71 -1.02 -18.94
CA LEU A 115 -1.42 -0.56 -18.44
C LEU A 115 -1.18 0.93 -18.75
N ILE A 116 -1.36 1.32 -20.01
CA ILE A 116 -1.19 2.72 -20.45
C ILE A 116 -2.17 3.64 -19.72
N THR A 117 -3.44 3.21 -19.59
CA THR A 117 -4.46 3.97 -18.88
C THR A 117 -4.11 4.13 -17.40
N ALA A 118 -3.61 3.08 -16.73
CA ALA A 118 -3.20 3.13 -15.33
C ALA A 118 -2.06 4.12 -15.11
N ILE A 119 -1.02 4.09 -15.97
CA ILE A 119 0.10 5.05 -15.91
C ILE A 119 -0.39 6.48 -16.19
N GLY A 120 -1.24 6.67 -17.20
CA GLY A 120 -1.81 7.98 -17.50
C GLY A 120 -2.63 8.55 -16.34
N LEU A 121 -3.43 7.71 -15.67
CA LEU A 121 -4.19 8.11 -14.49
C LEU A 121 -3.29 8.42 -13.29
N SER A 122 -2.20 7.65 -13.09
CA SER A 122 -1.21 7.96 -12.07
C SER A 122 -0.65 9.38 -12.26
N LEU A 123 -0.23 9.73 -13.48
CA LEU A 123 0.26 11.09 -13.79
C LEU A 123 -0.81 12.16 -13.56
N VAL A 124 -2.08 11.88 -13.92
CA VAL A 124 -3.19 12.80 -13.65
C VAL A 124 -3.36 13.05 -12.15
N PHE A 125 -3.30 12.01 -11.31
CA PHE A 125 -3.38 12.17 -9.85
C PHE A 125 -2.20 12.97 -9.31
N VAL A 126 -0.98 12.69 -9.74
CA VAL A 126 0.22 13.42 -9.33
C VAL A 126 0.08 14.92 -9.63
N GLU A 127 -0.38 15.29 -10.83
CA GLU A 127 -0.59 16.69 -11.18
C GLU A 127 -1.84 17.31 -10.52
N LEU A 128 -2.90 16.53 -10.34
CA LEU A 128 -4.10 16.97 -9.64
C LEU A 128 -3.77 17.40 -8.21
N PHE A 129 -3.05 16.57 -7.45
CA PHE A 129 -2.64 16.86 -6.08
C PHE A 129 -1.45 17.81 -5.99
N GLY A 130 -0.58 17.85 -7.01
CA GLY A 130 0.59 18.70 -7.03
C GLY A 130 0.34 20.15 -7.46
N GLN A 131 -0.66 20.40 -8.31
CA GLN A 131 -0.88 21.72 -8.88
C GLN A 131 -2.33 22.21 -8.88
N VAL A 132 -3.29 21.31 -9.20
CA VAL A 132 -4.68 21.72 -9.43
C VAL A 132 -5.41 21.94 -8.11
N LEU A 133 -5.42 20.97 -7.22
CA LEU A 133 -6.07 21.07 -5.91
C LEU A 133 -5.49 22.19 -5.04
N PRO A 134 -4.16 22.39 -4.94
CA PRO A 134 -3.60 23.52 -4.22
C PRO A 134 -4.08 24.88 -4.73
N LYS A 135 -4.22 25.04 -6.05
CA LYS A 135 -4.72 26.30 -6.64
C LYS A 135 -6.23 26.50 -6.42
N LEU A 136 -7.01 25.42 -6.50
CA LEU A 136 -8.47 25.47 -6.34
C LEU A 136 -8.89 25.65 -4.87
N LEU A 137 -8.19 25.02 -3.95
CA LEU A 137 -8.54 24.93 -2.54
C LEU A 137 -7.59 25.73 -1.64
N GLY A 138 -6.72 26.56 -2.22
CA GLY A 138 -5.67 27.32 -1.52
C GLY A 138 -6.16 28.33 -0.48
N GLY A 139 -7.48 28.57 -0.36
CA GLY A 139 -8.09 29.34 0.74
C GLY A 139 -8.65 28.47 1.87
N VAL A 140 -8.77 27.17 1.65
CA VAL A 140 -9.38 26.20 2.58
C VAL A 140 -8.33 25.24 3.15
N LEU A 141 -7.25 25.02 2.40
CA LEU A 141 -6.18 24.12 2.78
C LEU A 141 -4.99 24.89 3.40
N PRO A 142 -4.20 24.23 4.24
CA PRO A 142 -3.01 24.85 4.83
C PRO A 142 -2.10 25.47 3.76
N GLU A 143 -1.39 26.54 4.11
CA GLU A 143 -0.41 27.19 3.21
C GLU A 143 0.63 26.21 2.64
N ALA A 144 0.98 25.19 3.42
CA ALA A 144 1.88 24.10 2.99
C ALA A 144 1.34 23.30 1.80
N PHE A 145 0.02 23.15 1.67
CA PHE A 145 -0.62 22.47 0.55
C PHE A 145 -0.63 23.32 -0.73
N GLY A 146 -0.58 24.63 -0.59
CA GLY A 146 -0.58 25.59 -1.72
C GLY A 146 0.73 25.66 -2.51
N ARG A 147 1.77 24.92 -2.14
CA ARG A 147 3.06 24.92 -2.83
C ARG A 147 3.24 23.64 -3.66
N PRO A 148 3.23 23.74 -4.99
CA PRO A 148 3.36 22.58 -5.85
C PRO A 148 4.63 21.77 -5.55
N ARG A 149 4.51 20.44 -5.52
CA ARG A 149 5.62 19.48 -5.40
C ARG A 149 6.47 19.57 -4.13
N GLN A 150 5.94 20.16 -3.06
CA GLN A 150 6.66 20.19 -1.78
C GLN A 150 6.28 19.01 -0.89
N ILE A 151 7.23 18.65 -0.03
CA ILE A 151 6.98 17.75 1.10
C ILE A 151 6.17 18.52 2.13
N VAL A 152 5.00 17.99 2.50
CA VAL A 152 4.11 18.56 3.48
C VAL A 152 4.20 17.76 4.77
N GLY A 153 4.67 18.40 5.85
CA GLY A 153 4.72 17.78 7.18
C GLY A 153 3.33 17.61 7.78
N MET A 154 3.16 16.57 8.57
CA MET A 154 1.94 16.25 9.32
C MET A 154 2.18 16.39 10.81
N PRO A 155 1.14 16.75 11.61
CA PRO A 155 1.27 16.79 13.06
C PRO A 155 1.57 15.39 13.62
N THR A 156 2.43 15.33 14.63
CA THR A 156 2.79 14.09 15.32
C THR A 156 1.70 13.77 16.35
N ILE A 157 0.86 12.78 16.07
CA ILE A 157 -0.24 12.38 16.96
C ILE A 157 0.25 11.49 18.10
N ILE A 158 1.18 10.59 17.81
CA ILE A 158 1.80 9.69 18.79
C ILE A 158 3.27 10.02 18.86
N GLN A 159 3.74 10.37 20.06
CA GLN A 159 5.16 10.51 20.31
C GLN A 159 5.83 9.13 20.22
N GLN A 160 6.94 9.06 19.51
CA GLN A 160 7.71 7.84 19.40
C GLN A 160 8.43 7.57 20.73
N GLU A 161 7.96 6.56 21.45
CA GLU A 161 8.53 6.13 22.73
C GLU A 161 9.03 4.70 22.62
N THR A 162 10.13 4.40 23.30
CA THR A 162 10.62 3.04 23.42
C THR A 162 9.80 2.30 24.45
N LEU A 163 9.09 1.24 24.03
CA LEU A 163 8.29 0.40 24.92
C LEU A 163 9.16 -0.56 25.73
N PHE A 164 10.09 -1.21 25.05
CA PHE A 164 11.03 -2.14 25.66
C PHE A 164 12.27 -2.29 24.78
N THR A 165 13.37 -2.73 25.41
CA THR A 165 14.63 -3.01 24.74
C THR A 165 15.01 -4.47 24.90
N ILE A 166 15.41 -5.12 23.82
CA ILE A 166 15.92 -6.48 23.81
C ILE A 166 17.40 -6.41 23.38
N GLY A 167 18.31 -6.54 24.35
CA GLY A 167 19.73 -6.29 24.09
C GLY A 167 19.96 -4.84 23.62
N ASN A 168 20.53 -4.67 22.43
CA ASN A 168 20.78 -3.36 21.80
C ASN A 168 19.63 -2.87 20.91
N THR A 169 18.46 -3.57 20.88
CA THR A 169 17.33 -3.24 20.00
C THR A 169 16.25 -2.55 20.80
N ALA A 170 15.95 -1.31 20.47
CA ALA A 170 14.82 -0.56 21.01
C ALA A 170 13.59 -0.76 20.14
N ILE A 171 12.50 -1.27 20.70
CA ILE A 171 11.22 -1.43 20.01
C ILE A 171 10.31 -0.27 20.42
N THR A 172 9.90 0.52 19.42
CA THR A 172 9.05 1.68 19.65
C THR A 172 7.55 1.34 19.50
N ASN A 173 6.72 2.14 20.17
CA ASN A 173 5.27 2.04 20.08
C ASN A 173 4.77 2.08 18.63
N ILE A 174 5.28 3.02 17.82
CA ILE A 174 4.85 3.18 16.41
C ILE A 174 5.23 1.95 15.58
N GLN A 175 6.44 1.41 15.75
CA GLN A 175 6.86 0.19 15.03
C GLN A 175 5.96 -1.00 15.33
N LEU A 176 5.62 -1.18 16.62
CA LEU A 176 4.71 -2.25 17.04
C LEU A 176 3.31 -2.06 16.48
N ILE A 177 2.75 -0.84 16.57
CA ILE A 177 1.42 -0.52 16.03
C ILE A 177 1.37 -0.79 14.53
N VAL A 178 2.37 -0.32 13.77
CA VAL A 178 2.42 -0.51 12.32
C VAL A 178 2.47 -1.99 11.95
N PHE A 179 3.33 -2.76 12.61
CA PHE A 179 3.47 -4.20 12.35
C PHE A 179 2.19 -4.97 12.70
N VAL A 180 1.64 -4.76 13.91
CA VAL A 180 0.41 -5.43 14.37
C VAL A 180 -0.78 -5.04 13.48
N ALA A 181 -0.93 -3.77 13.13
CA ALA A 181 -1.98 -3.31 12.24
C ALA A 181 -1.90 -3.96 10.86
N ALA A 182 -0.71 -4.07 10.27
CA ALA A 182 -0.53 -4.71 8.97
C ALA A 182 -0.89 -6.20 9.01
N VAL A 183 -0.43 -6.93 10.03
CA VAL A 183 -0.77 -8.35 10.20
C VAL A 183 -2.26 -8.53 10.46
N ALA A 184 -2.88 -7.70 11.30
CA ALA A 184 -4.30 -7.74 11.58
C ALA A 184 -5.14 -7.46 10.31
N MET A 185 -4.77 -6.44 9.54
CA MET A 185 -5.45 -6.11 8.28
C MET A 185 -5.32 -7.23 7.24
N MET A 186 -4.15 -7.86 7.12
CA MET A 186 -3.97 -9.03 6.27
C MET A 186 -4.84 -10.20 6.75
N ALA A 187 -4.85 -10.49 8.06
CA ALA A 187 -5.65 -11.56 8.62
C ALA A 187 -7.16 -11.33 8.42
N LEU A 188 -7.64 -10.09 8.58
CA LEU A 188 -9.02 -9.70 8.30
C LEU A 188 -9.36 -9.89 6.82
N LEU A 189 -8.47 -9.51 5.93
CA LEU A 189 -8.65 -9.67 4.49
C LEU A 189 -8.65 -11.14 4.09
N ASP A 190 -7.70 -11.94 4.60
CA ASP A 190 -7.63 -13.39 4.35
C ASP A 190 -8.91 -14.09 4.89
N TRP A 191 -9.36 -13.73 6.09
CA TRP A 191 -10.62 -14.20 6.65
C TRP A 191 -11.81 -13.82 5.76
N PHE A 192 -11.89 -12.55 5.34
CA PHE A 192 -12.97 -12.07 4.48
C PHE A 192 -13.03 -12.87 3.16
N ILE A 193 -11.91 -13.01 2.48
CA ILE A 193 -11.82 -13.73 1.20
C ILE A 193 -12.12 -15.23 1.37
N ASN A 194 -11.64 -15.86 2.46
CA ASN A 194 -11.75 -17.30 2.62
C ASN A 194 -13.03 -17.77 3.33
N ARG A 195 -13.64 -16.95 4.17
CA ARG A 195 -14.76 -17.37 5.03
C ARG A 195 -16.10 -16.73 4.69
N THR A 196 -16.14 -15.61 3.95
CA THR A 196 -17.41 -14.92 3.65
C THR A 196 -18.06 -15.37 2.34
N ARG A 197 -19.36 -15.04 2.19
CA ARG A 197 -20.11 -15.27 0.93
C ARG A 197 -19.53 -14.44 -0.21
N TYR A 198 -19.14 -13.19 0.04
CA TYR A 198 -18.52 -12.32 -0.94
C TYR A 198 -17.15 -12.84 -1.38
N GLY A 199 -16.36 -13.35 -0.44
CA GLY A 199 -15.07 -13.98 -0.74
C GLY A 199 -15.20 -15.23 -1.62
N ARG A 200 -16.27 -16.03 -1.47
CA ARG A 200 -16.55 -17.14 -2.40
C ARG A 200 -16.76 -16.64 -3.83
N GLY A 201 -17.50 -15.53 -3.99
CA GLY A 201 -17.68 -14.89 -5.28
C GLY A 201 -16.35 -14.41 -5.89
N VAL A 202 -15.48 -13.79 -5.07
CA VAL A 202 -14.14 -13.35 -5.49
C VAL A 202 -13.32 -14.53 -6.00
N ARG A 203 -13.26 -15.63 -5.25
CA ARG A 203 -12.50 -16.83 -5.66
C ARG A 203 -13.08 -17.49 -6.92
N ALA A 204 -14.42 -17.55 -7.05
CA ALA A 204 -15.07 -18.09 -8.24
C ALA A 204 -14.71 -17.28 -9.50
N VAL A 205 -14.79 -15.94 -9.43
CA VAL A 205 -14.43 -15.06 -10.55
C VAL A 205 -12.92 -15.12 -10.85
N ALA A 206 -12.07 -15.26 -9.83
CA ALA A 206 -10.62 -15.41 -10.00
C ALA A 206 -10.23 -16.71 -10.73
N GLN A 207 -10.98 -17.80 -10.52
CA GLN A 207 -10.76 -19.07 -11.21
C GLN A 207 -11.26 -19.06 -12.66
N ASN A 208 -12.53 -18.76 -12.85
CA ASN A 208 -13.15 -18.68 -14.18
C ASN A 208 -14.32 -17.69 -14.15
N PRO A 209 -14.14 -16.48 -14.71
CA PRO A 209 -15.19 -15.46 -14.74
C PRO A 209 -16.46 -15.90 -15.45
N GLU A 210 -16.33 -16.62 -16.58
CA GLU A 210 -17.48 -17.07 -17.39
C GLU A 210 -18.33 -18.09 -16.64
N THR A 211 -17.68 -19.12 -16.09
CA THR A 211 -18.35 -20.13 -15.27
C THR A 211 -18.99 -19.52 -14.01
N ALA A 212 -18.32 -18.58 -13.36
CA ALA A 212 -18.87 -17.87 -12.21
C ALA A 212 -20.15 -17.10 -12.55
N ALA A 213 -20.19 -16.47 -13.74
CA ALA A 213 -21.41 -15.78 -14.22
C ALA A 213 -22.56 -16.75 -14.47
N LEU A 214 -22.30 -17.92 -15.06
CA LEU A 214 -23.31 -18.96 -15.25
C LEU A 214 -23.90 -19.48 -13.91
N MET A 215 -23.10 -19.47 -12.85
CA MET A 215 -23.52 -19.82 -11.49
C MET A 215 -24.18 -18.64 -10.74
N GLY A 216 -24.52 -17.54 -11.43
CA GLY A 216 -25.22 -16.39 -10.85
C GLY A 216 -24.34 -15.37 -10.13
N VAL A 217 -23.01 -15.47 -10.22
CA VAL A 217 -22.09 -14.49 -9.60
C VAL A 217 -21.99 -13.25 -10.49
N ASN A 218 -22.35 -12.09 -9.94
CA ASN A 218 -22.20 -10.81 -10.64
C ASN A 218 -20.75 -10.35 -10.66
N GLN A 219 -20.06 -10.55 -11.79
CA GLN A 219 -18.65 -10.22 -11.98
C GLN A 219 -18.34 -8.74 -11.70
N GLU A 220 -19.20 -7.80 -12.16
CA GLU A 220 -18.96 -6.37 -11.97
C GLU A 220 -18.98 -5.98 -10.48
N ARG A 221 -19.89 -6.56 -9.70
CA ARG A 221 -19.94 -6.32 -8.24
C ARG A 221 -18.70 -6.89 -7.53
N VAL A 222 -18.25 -8.06 -7.95
CA VAL A 222 -17.03 -8.68 -7.40
C VAL A 222 -15.82 -7.81 -7.72
N ILE A 223 -15.68 -7.33 -8.94
CA ILE A 223 -14.56 -6.47 -9.34
C ILE A 223 -14.59 -5.13 -8.58
N MET A 224 -15.76 -4.50 -8.47
CA MET A 224 -15.89 -3.29 -7.63
C MET A 224 -15.45 -3.55 -6.19
N LEU A 225 -15.86 -4.68 -5.62
CA LEU A 225 -15.54 -5.05 -4.24
C LEU A 225 -14.03 -5.17 -4.03
N ILE A 226 -13.29 -5.83 -4.94
CA ILE A 226 -11.84 -5.98 -4.81
C ILE A 226 -11.10 -4.65 -4.96
N PHE A 227 -11.58 -3.74 -5.83
CA PHE A 227 -11.01 -2.40 -5.92
C PHE A 227 -11.21 -1.61 -4.61
N VAL A 228 -12.42 -1.66 -4.04
CA VAL A 228 -12.71 -0.99 -2.76
C VAL A 228 -11.89 -1.59 -1.62
N LEU A 229 -11.79 -2.92 -1.52
CA LEU A 229 -10.99 -3.59 -0.50
C LEU A 229 -9.50 -3.24 -0.65
N GLY A 230 -8.98 -3.25 -1.88
CA GLY A 230 -7.61 -2.80 -2.16
C GLY A 230 -7.39 -1.35 -1.77
N GLY A 231 -8.35 -0.47 -2.08
CA GLY A 231 -8.33 0.93 -1.67
C GLY A 231 -8.35 1.12 -0.16
N ILE A 232 -9.14 0.34 0.58
CA ILE A 232 -9.16 0.36 2.05
C ILE A 232 -7.79 -0.04 2.62
N MET A 233 -7.14 -1.07 2.05
CA MET A 233 -5.78 -1.47 2.46
C MET A 233 -4.77 -0.36 2.21
N ALA A 234 -4.84 0.31 1.06
CA ALA A 234 -4.01 1.46 0.72
C ALA A 234 -4.27 2.65 1.67
N GLY A 235 -5.53 2.91 2.03
CA GLY A 235 -5.89 3.94 3.02
C GLY A 235 -5.36 3.64 4.42
N ALA A 236 -5.42 2.38 4.86
CA ALA A 236 -4.81 1.96 6.12
C ALA A 236 -3.28 2.16 6.09
N ALA A 237 -2.61 1.75 4.99
CA ALA A 237 -1.19 2.00 4.80
C ALA A 237 -0.86 3.50 4.84
N ALA A 238 -1.73 4.36 4.27
CA ALA A 238 -1.56 5.80 4.26
C ALA A 238 -1.59 6.40 5.67
N LEU A 239 -2.50 5.96 6.53
CA LEU A 239 -2.50 6.37 7.94
C LEU A 239 -1.22 5.93 8.66
N LEU A 240 -0.82 4.67 8.51
CA LEU A 240 0.38 4.13 9.15
C LEU A 240 1.66 4.82 8.66
N TRP A 241 1.71 5.17 7.38
CA TRP A 241 2.77 6.01 6.81
C TRP A 241 2.82 7.38 7.47
N SER A 242 1.66 8.04 7.57
CA SER A 242 1.53 9.36 8.18
C SER A 242 1.97 9.37 9.65
N MET A 243 1.64 8.30 10.40
CA MET A 243 2.09 8.13 11.80
C MET A 243 3.60 7.91 11.91
N ARG A 244 4.19 7.12 11.01
CA ARG A 244 5.59 6.73 11.12
C ARG A 244 6.55 7.80 10.58
N PHE A 245 6.23 8.37 9.42
CA PHE A 245 7.11 9.28 8.70
C PHE A 245 6.71 10.74 8.82
N GLY A 246 5.45 11.03 9.14
CA GLY A 246 5.00 12.39 9.44
C GLY A 246 5.01 13.35 8.25
N PHE A 247 4.96 12.85 7.00
CA PHE A 247 4.92 13.69 5.81
C PHE A 247 4.16 13.04 4.65
N THR A 248 3.72 13.86 3.71
CA THR A 248 3.21 13.45 2.40
C THR A 248 3.74 14.34 1.30
N GLN A 249 3.69 13.86 0.07
CA GLN A 249 3.99 14.62 -1.15
C GLN A 249 3.23 14.03 -2.34
N ASN A 250 3.05 14.81 -3.40
CA ASN A 250 2.28 14.41 -4.57
C ASN A 250 2.90 13.25 -5.39
N SER A 251 4.18 12.97 -5.24
CA SER A 251 4.89 11.88 -5.93
C SER A 251 5.10 10.64 -5.04
N ILE A 252 4.62 10.66 -3.79
CA ILE A 252 4.85 9.59 -2.81
C ILE A 252 4.25 8.26 -3.28
N GLY A 253 3.09 8.32 -3.96
CA GLY A 253 2.42 7.15 -4.50
C GLY A 253 3.30 6.39 -5.47
N PHE A 254 3.90 7.07 -6.44
CA PHE A 254 4.68 6.43 -7.50
C PHE A 254 5.86 5.61 -6.95
N VAL A 255 6.71 6.19 -6.11
CA VAL A 255 7.90 5.51 -5.57
C VAL A 255 7.51 4.34 -4.67
N LEU A 256 6.61 4.57 -3.70
CA LEU A 256 6.14 3.53 -2.80
C LEU A 256 5.32 2.47 -3.52
N GLY A 257 4.59 2.87 -4.55
CA GLY A 257 3.83 1.95 -5.39
C GLY A 257 4.71 0.97 -6.15
N LEU A 258 5.83 1.41 -6.71
CA LEU A 258 6.81 0.53 -7.35
C LEU A 258 7.42 -0.45 -6.33
N LYS A 259 7.76 0.00 -5.13
CA LYS A 259 8.26 -0.87 -4.05
C LYS A 259 7.20 -1.87 -3.60
N ALA A 260 5.96 -1.44 -3.40
CA ALA A 260 4.87 -2.32 -3.03
C ALA A 260 4.50 -3.32 -4.15
N PHE A 261 4.59 -2.91 -5.41
CA PHE A 261 4.47 -3.82 -6.54
C PHE A 261 5.61 -4.85 -6.54
N THR A 262 6.85 -4.41 -6.31
CA THR A 262 8.01 -5.29 -6.10
C THR A 262 7.74 -6.31 -4.99
N ALA A 263 7.22 -5.86 -3.85
CA ALA A 263 6.84 -6.71 -2.73
C ALA A 263 5.77 -7.75 -3.11
N ALA A 264 4.73 -7.34 -3.87
CA ALA A 264 3.70 -8.24 -4.35
C ALA A 264 4.27 -9.31 -5.29
N VAL A 265 5.17 -8.92 -6.20
CA VAL A 265 5.84 -9.84 -7.13
C VAL A 265 6.78 -10.81 -6.38
N LEU A 266 7.59 -10.28 -5.47
CA LEU A 266 8.47 -11.09 -4.62
C LEU A 266 7.69 -12.11 -3.80
N GLY A 267 6.56 -11.71 -3.25
CA GLY A 267 5.70 -12.58 -2.48
C GLY A 267 4.99 -13.66 -3.30
N GLY A 268 4.77 -13.39 -4.57
CA GLY A 268 3.95 -14.18 -5.49
C GLY A 268 2.60 -13.51 -5.73
N ILE A 269 2.47 -12.79 -6.85
CA ILE A 269 1.27 -12.03 -7.21
C ILE A 269 0.03 -12.94 -7.21
N GLY A 270 -1.03 -12.51 -6.53
CA GLY A 270 -2.28 -13.27 -6.39
C GLY A 270 -2.39 -14.03 -5.05
N ASN A 271 -1.31 -14.13 -4.27
CA ASN A 271 -1.30 -14.74 -2.95
C ASN A 271 -1.18 -13.67 -1.85
N LEU A 272 -2.24 -13.50 -1.03
CA LEU A 272 -2.28 -12.50 0.04
C LEU A 272 -1.18 -12.69 1.09
N ARG A 273 -0.93 -13.94 1.50
CA ARG A 273 0.14 -14.26 2.46
C ARG A 273 1.52 -14.02 1.85
N GLY A 274 1.64 -14.30 0.55
CA GLY A 274 2.84 -13.97 -0.22
C GLY A 274 3.12 -12.48 -0.23
N ALA A 275 2.13 -11.65 -0.50
CA ALA A 275 2.28 -10.19 -0.52
C ALA A 275 2.74 -9.64 0.85
N LEU A 276 2.22 -10.17 1.97
CA LEU A 276 2.70 -9.80 3.30
C LEU A 276 4.18 -10.16 3.48
N LEU A 277 4.55 -11.41 3.21
CA LEU A 277 5.93 -11.86 3.37
C LEU A 277 6.88 -11.14 2.43
N GLY A 278 6.46 -10.90 1.18
CA GLY A 278 7.24 -10.13 0.21
C GLY A 278 7.49 -8.69 0.65
N GLY A 279 6.47 -8.04 1.25
CA GLY A 279 6.60 -6.70 1.81
C GLY A 279 7.55 -6.65 3.00
N LEU A 280 7.40 -7.56 3.96
CA LEU A 280 8.29 -7.65 5.12
C LEU A 280 9.74 -7.96 4.70
N PHE A 281 9.92 -8.90 3.79
CA PHE A 281 11.24 -9.24 3.25
C PHE A 281 11.89 -8.06 2.55
N LEU A 282 11.15 -7.38 1.66
CA LEU A 282 11.66 -6.21 0.95
C LEU A 282 12.07 -5.10 1.92
N GLY A 283 11.25 -4.82 2.95
CA GLY A 283 11.57 -3.80 3.95
C GLY A 283 12.86 -4.10 4.72
N ILE A 284 13.10 -5.36 5.10
CA ILE A 284 14.34 -5.79 5.75
C ILE A 284 15.55 -5.60 4.82
N VAL A 285 15.44 -6.09 3.60
CA VAL A 285 16.53 -6.01 2.61
C VAL A 285 16.85 -4.57 2.27
N GLU A 286 15.84 -3.72 2.15
CA GLU A 286 16.01 -2.29 1.88
C GLU A 286 16.76 -1.57 3.01
N VAL A 287 16.38 -1.81 4.28
CA VAL A 287 17.05 -1.20 5.43
C VAL A 287 18.48 -1.72 5.57
N TYR A 288 18.71 -3.02 5.40
CA TYR A 288 20.05 -3.60 5.43
C TYR A 288 20.93 -3.04 4.31
N GLY A 289 20.39 -2.94 3.12
CA GLY A 289 21.11 -2.41 1.98
C GLY A 289 21.43 -0.92 2.12
N ALA A 290 20.49 -0.12 2.65
CA ALA A 290 20.71 1.28 2.95
C ALA A 290 21.82 1.49 4.00
N THR A 291 21.88 0.61 5.00
CA THR A 291 22.95 0.64 6.01
C THR A 291 24.32 0.27 5.39
N LEU A 292 24.34 -0.73 4.50
CA LEU A 292 25.59 -1.19 3.88
C LEU A 292 26.17 -0.21 2.84
N PHE A 293 25.31 0.38 2.00
CA PHE A 293 25.73 1.14 0.82
C PHE A 293 25.44 2.64 0.88
N ALA A 294 24.57 3.10 1.72
CA ALA A 294 23.99 4.41 1.95
C ALA A 294 22.53 4.50 1.47
N SER A 295 21.78 5.42 2.07
CA SER A 295 20.33 5.59 1.81
C SER A 295 19.98 5.89 0.34
N ASN A 296 20.89 6.49 -0.43
CA ASN A 296 20.68 6.78 -1.85
C ASN A 296 20.54 5.50 -2.73
N TRP A 297 20.99 4.34 -2.23
CA TRP A 297 20.89 3.06 -2.93
C TRP A 297 19.64 2.25 -2.59
N GLU A 298 18.82 2.76 -1.70
CA GLU A 298 17.64 2.07 -1.18
C GLU A 298 16.70 1.57 -2.30
N ASP A 299 16.37 2.44 -3.25
CA ASP A 299 15.50 2.09 -4.38
C ASP A 299 16.18 1.10 -5.33
N VAL A 300 17.46 1.30 -5.60
CA VAL A 300 18.24 0.40 -6.47
C VAL A 300 18.30 -1.01 -5.89
N ILE A 301 18.52 -1.13 -4.58
CA ILE A 301 18.59 -2.42 -3.88
C ILE A 301 17.25 -3.15 -3.98
N ALA A 302 16.13 -2.43 -3.78
CA ALA A 302 14.80 -3.01 -3.89
C ALA A 302 14.56 -3.64 -5.28
N PHE A 303 14.97 -2.95 -6.36
CA PHE A 303 14.81 -3.46 -7.72
C PHE A 303 15.81 -4.56 -8.08
N VAL A 304 17.05 -4.47 -7.61
CA VAL A 304 18.05 -5.54 -7.80
C VAL A 304 17.57 -6.84 -7.16
N VAL A 305 17.05 -6.76 -5.93
CA VAL A 305 16.48 -7.94 -5.25
C VAL A 305 15.29 -8.52 -6.00
N LEU A 306 14.41 -7.67 -6.56
CA LEU A 306 13.32 -8.13 -7.43
C LEU A 306 13.87 -8.95 -8.61
N ILE A 307 14.85 -8.40 -9.33
CA ILE A 307 15.44 -9.06 -10.50
C ILE A 307 16.07 -10.39 -10.10
N VAL A 308 16.87 -10.39 -9.03
CA VAL A 308 17.53 -11.61 -8.53
C VAL A 308 16.50 -12.67 -8.16
N VAL A 309 15.47 -12.31 -7.38
CA VAL A 309 14.45 -13.29 -6.98
C VAL A 309 13.70 -13.84 -8.20
N LEU A 310 13.32 -13.00 -9.17
CA LEU A 310 12.63 -13.44 -10.37
C LEU A 310 13.48 -14.32 -11.28
N MET A 311 14.81 -14.14 -11.30
CA MET A 311 15.73 -15.01 -12.02
C MET A 311 15.73 -16.44 -11.46
N PHE A 312 15.64 -16.60 -10.14
CA PHE A 312 15.68 -17.92 -9.49
C PHE A 312 14.27 -18.48 -9.21
N ARG A 313 13.29 -17.62 -8.94
CA ARG A 313 11.89 -17.97 -8.64
C ARG A 313 10.92 -17.04 -9.36
N PRO A 314 10.62 -17.30 -10.63
CA PRO A 314 9.76 -16.42 -11.44
C PRO A 314 8.31 -16.33 -10.93
N THR A 315 7.88 -17.27 -10.07
CA THR A 315 6.56 -17.23 -9.43
C THR A 315 6.54 -16.46 -8.09
N GLY A 316 7.67 -15.98 -7.63
CA GLY A 316 7.84 -15.38 -6.29
C GLY A 316 8.00 -16.44 -5.18
N LEU A 317 8.04 -15.97 -3.92
CA LEU A 317 8.32 -16.83 -2.75
C LEU A 317 7.21 -17.84 -2.47
N LEU A 318 5.95 -17.44 -2.57
CA LEU A 318 4.74 -18.24 -2.32
C LEU A 318 3.79 -18.33 -3.52
N GLY A 319 4.27 -18.02 -4.72
CA GLY A 319 3.46 -18.14 -5.93
C GLY A 319 3.25 -19.61 -6.32
N GLU A 320 2.05 -19.91 -6.84
CA GLU A 320 1.76 -21.25 -7.37
C GLU A 320 2.50 -21.47 -8.68
N SER A 321 3.15 -22.62 -8.82
CA SER A 321 3.80 -22.99 -10.07
C SER A 321 2.74 -23.27 -11.13
N LEU A 322 2.85 -22.64 -12.31
CA LEU A 322 1.95 -22.83 -13.46
C LEU A 322 1.80 -24.29 -13.92
N GLY A 323 2.64 -25.21 -13.41
CA GLY A 323 2.62 -26.62 -13.75
C GLY A 323 1.59 -27.47 -13.00
N ARG A 324 0.97 -26.98 -11.90
CA ARG A 324 -0.04 -27.75 -11.14
C ARG A 324 -1.50 -27.44 -11.49
N ALA A 325 -1.75 -26.52 -12.40
CA ALA A 325 -3.11 -26.17 -12.83
C ALA A 325 -3.63 -27.06 -13.99
N ARG A 326 -2.96 -28.15 -14.32
CA ARG A 326 -3.31 -29.08 -15.42
C ARG A 326 -3.44 -30.54 -14.99
N ALA A 327 -3.84 -30.79 -13.77
CA ALA A 327 -4.20 -32.16 -13.35
C ALA A 327 -5.62 -32.16 -12.78
#